data_aafa59c5534eb36ab3b4c26fce110e23
#
_entry.id   aafa59c5534eb36ab3b4c26fce110e23
#
_cell.length_a   1.000
_cell.length_b   1.000
_cell.length_c   1.000
_cell.angle_alpha   90.00
_cell.angle_beta   90.00
_cell.angle_gamma   90.00
#
_symmetry.space_group_name_H-M   'P 1'
#
loop_
_entity.id
_entity.type
_entity.pdbx_description
1 polymer ?
#
loop_
_entity_poly.entity_id
_entity_poly.type
_entity_poly.pdbx_seq_one_letter_code
_entity_poly.pdbx_strand_id
1 'polypeptide(L)'
;MSKRDYYEVLGVAKGSSPDEIKKAYRKVAMQYHPDRNPGDKAAEEKFKEAAEAYEVLSDNDKRAQYDRFGHAGMGNNGRGGFGGGQNMEDIFSQFGDIFGDDIFGNFFGGGAGGRRGGGQRARGVRGSNLRIKLKLNYEEIAKGCTKQIKVKKYVPCTTCNGSGAKDKNSVQTCGTCGGNGQVRKVTNTFLGQMQTVTTCPSCNGEGTTITHKCTACKGEGRVYSEETVSIDIPAGVQEGMQLSVGGRGNAGERGGPPGDLIILIEEEQHKELHRDGLNVAYELHLSFPDAAFGTNAEVPTIDGRAKIKIPAGTQSGKIFRLKGKGFPGVNSYEKGDQLIYINVWTPQHMTAEERAMLEKLNNSPNFKPQPDKSDKNFFDKVREMFS
;
A
#
# COMPACT_ATOMS: atom_id res chain seq x y z
N MET A 1 11.23 -29.23 -36.50
CA MET A 1 10.95 -27.90 -37.10
C MET A 1 12.14 -27.01 -36.82
N SER A 2 12.68 -26.29 -37.82
CA SER A 2 13.79 -25.35 -37.59
C SER A 2 13.24 -24.17 -36.76
N LYS A 3 13.91 -23.81 -35.64
CA LYS A 3 13.54 -22.62 -34.85
C LYS A 3 13.68 -21.37 -35.74
N ARG A 4 12.75 -20.41 -35.61
CA ARG A 4 12.81 -19.14 -36.33
C ARG A 4 13.94 -18.26 -35.79
N ASP A 5 14.49 -17.38 -36.65
CA ASP A 5 15.52 -16.43 -36.23
C ASP A 5 14.95 -15.48 -35.13
N TYR A 6 15.72 -15.27 -34.08
CA TYR A 6 15.29 -14.44 -32.93
C TYR A 6 15.03 -12.99 -33.32
N TYR A 7 15.75 -12.45 -34.31
CA TYR A 7 15.48 -11.11 -34.85
C TYR A 7 14.13 -11.06 -35.59
N GLU A 8 13.79 -12.12 -36.33
CA GLU A 8 12.48 -12.25 -36.99
C GLU A 8 11.34 -12.42 -35.99
N VAL A 9 11.55 -13.17 -34.91
CA VAL A 9 10.55 -13.37 -33.86
C VAL A 9 10.17 -12.05 -33.20
N LEU A 10 11.15 -11.16 -32.96
CA LEU A 10 10.91 -9.84 -32.40
C LEU A 10 10.55 -8.77 -33.46
N GLY A 11 10.71 -9.08 -34.75
CA GLY A 11 10.45 -8.14 -35.87
C GLY A 11 11.44 -6.99 -35.91
N VAL A 12 12.72 -7.24 -35.60
CA VAL A 12 13.82 -6.26 -35.63
C VAL A 12 14.93 -6.69 -36.57
N ALA A 13 15.73 -5.75 -37.07
CA ALA A 13 16.85 -6.04 -37.93
C ALA A 13 18.08 -6.54 -37.14
N LYS A 14 18.93 -7.35 -37.79
CA LYS A 14 20.26 -7.69 -37.24
C LYS A 14 21.05 -6.41 -37.09
N GLY A 15 21.52 -6.12 -35.88
CA GLY A 15 22.20 -4.87 -35.58
C GLY A 15 21.37 -3.82 -34.85
N SER A 16 20.10 -4.05 -34.62
CA SER A 16 19.25 -3.18 -33.77
C SER A 16 19.85 -2.94 -32.39
N SER A 17 19.62 -1.73 -31.87
CA SER A 17 20.08 -1.33 -30.56
C SER A 17 19.37 -2.10 -29.44
N PRO A 18 19.97 -2.22 -28.24
CA PRO A 18 19.32 -2.86 -27.09
C PRO A 18 17.95 -2.24 -26.76
N ASP A 19 17.79 -0.93 -26.92
CA ASP A 19 16.54 -0.23 -26.67
C ASP A 19 15.46 -0.57 -27.69
N GLU A 20 15.83 -0.75 -28.96
CA GLU A 20 14.91 -1.18 -30.01
C GLU A 20 14.45 -2.62 -29.78
N ILE A 21 15.36 -3.52 -29.43
CA ILE A 21 15.07 -4.91 -29.07
C ILE A 21 14.10 -4.95 -27.87
N LYS A 22 14.35 -4.16 -26.84
CA LYS A 22 13.48 -4.05 -25.65
C LYS A 22 12.08 -3.53 -26.00
N LYS A 23 12.01 -2.51 -26.86
CA LYS A 23 10.73 -1.93 -27.31
C LYS A 23 9.92 -2.93 -28.17
N ALA A 24 10.59 -3.65 -29.06
CA ALA A 24 9.97 -4.67 -29.90
C ALA A 24 9.43 -5.83 -29.06
N TYR A 25 10.22 -6.33 -28.10
CA TYR A 25 9.77 -7.36 -27.18
C TYR A 25 8.53 -6.95 -26.38
N ARG A 26 8.52 -5.72 -25.81
CA ARG A 26 7.34 -5.21 -25.09
C ARG A 26 6.08 -5.22 -25.94
N LYS A 27 6.19 -4.83 -27.21
CA LYS A 27 5.08 -4.81 -28.15
C LYS A 27 4.52 -6.22 -28.41
N VAL A 28 5.40 -7.18 -28.68
CA VAL A 28 5.04 -8.59 -28.93
C VAL A 28 4.46 -9.23 -27.67
N ALA A 29 5.09 -9.01 -26.51
CA ALA A 29 4.65 -9.54 -25.22
C ALA A 29 3.26 -9.00 -24.84
N MET A 30 2.97 -7.71 -25.04
CA MET A 30 1.63 -7.15 -24.80
C MET A 30 0.56 -7.71 -25.78
N GLN A 31 0.94 -8.01 -27.02
CA GLN A 31 0.04 -8.53 -28.03
C GLN A 31 -0.39 -9.96 -27.74
N TYR A 32 0.55 -10.80 -27.28
CA TYR A 32 0.34 -12.23 -27.02
C TYR A 32 0.31 -12.58 -25.53
N HIS A 33 0.02 -11.58 -24.66
CA HIS A 33 -0.07 -11.81 -23.21
C HIS A 33 -1.21 -12.78 -22.89
N PRO A 34 -0.98 -13.76 -21.98
CA PRO A 34 -2.01 -14.75 -21.63
C PRO A 34 -3.28 -14.15 -21.07
N ASP A 35 -3.21 -13.03 -20.32
CA ASP A 35 -4.41 -12.34 -19.79
C ASP A 35 -5.26 -11.70 -20.91
N ARG A 36 -4.65 -11.35 -22.04
CA ARG A 36 -5.36 -10.79 -23.19
C ARG A 36 -5.85 -11.85 -24.17
N ASN A 37 -5.25 -13.03 -24.14
CA ASN A 37 -5.56 -14.16 -25.01
C ASN A 37 -5.75 -15.45 -24.18
N PRO A 38 -6.73 -15.49 -23.26
CA PRO A 38 -6.91 -16.64 -22.38
C PRO A 38 -7.28 -17.88 -23.16
N GLY A 39 -6.46 -18.97 -23.01
CA GLY A 39 -6.71 -20.25 -23.65
C GLY A 39 -6.22 -20.38 -25.09
N ASP A 40 -5.62 -19.35 -25.69
CA ASP A 40 -5.01 -19.43 -27.04
C ASP A 40 -3.59 -19.98 -26.98
N LYS A 41 -3.44 -21.27 -27.29
CA LYS A 41 -2.13 -21.95 -27.35
C LYS A 41 -1.17 -21.35 -28.36
N ALA A 42 -1.66 -20.82 -29.49
CA ALA A 42 -0.82 -20.20 -30.48
C ALA A 42 -0.26 -18.84 -30.01
N ALA A 43 -1.02 -18.09 -29.23
CA ALA A 43 -0.55 -16.88 -28.58
C ALA A 43 0.50 -17.20 -27.49
N GLU A 44 0.28 -18.27 -26.72
CA GLU A 44 1.21 -18.75 -25.70
C GLU A 44 2.55 -19.18 -26.30
N GLU A 45 2.54 -19.91 -27.42
CA GLU A 45 3.78 -20.30 -28.12
C GLU A 45 4.54 -19.07 -28.63
N LYS A 46 3.87 -18.11 -29.24
CA LYS A 46 4.50 -16.86 -29.73
C LYS A 46 5.06 -16.03 -28.58
N PHE A 47 4.40 -16.01 -27.43
CA PHE A 47 4.89 -15.34 -26.24
C PHE A 47 6.18 -15.99 -25.73
N LYS A 48 6.21 -17.34 -25.66
CA LYS A 48 7.42 -18.11 -25.27
C LYS A 48 8.58 -17.88 -26.21
N GLU A 49 8.33 -17.92 -27.51
CA GLU A 49 9.36 -17.65 -28.54
C GLU A 49 9.92 -16.22 -28.42
N ALA A 50 9.06 -15.23 -28.17
CA ALA A 50 9.48 -13.85 -27.97
C ALA A 50 10.31 -13.66 -26.69
N ALA A 51 9.97 -14.35 -25.62
CA ALA A 51 10.73 -14.34 -24.37
C ALA A 51 12.13 -14.96 -24.55
N GLU A 52 12.21 -16.12 -25.22
CA GLU A 52 13.49 -16.78 -25.55
C GLU A 52 14.36 -15.87 -26.44
N ALA A 53 13.78 -15.25 -27.45
CA ALA A 53 14.49 -14.32 -28.34
C ALA A 53 15.03 -13.10 -27.58
N TYR A 54 14.26 -12.53 -26.69
CA TYR A 54 14.69 -11.38 -25.89
C TYR A 54 15.79 -11.76 -24.88
N GLU A 55 15.71 -12.91 -24.23
CA GLU A 55 16.76 -13.39 -23.31
C GLU A 55 18.13 -13.49 -23.99
N VAL A 56 18.15 -13.94 -25.22
CA VAL A 56 19.41 -14.07 -25.98
C VAL A 56 19.90 -12.73 -26.52
N LEU A 57 19.00 -11.90 -27.05
CA LEU A 57 19.37 -10.66 -27.73
C LEU A 57 19.59 -9.48 -26.79
N SER A 58 19.12 -9.53 -25.53
CA SER A 58 19.32 -8.48 -24.53
C SER A 58 20.68 -8.55 -23.84
N ASP A 59 21.32 -9.72 -23.82
CA ASP A 59 22.64 -9.91 -23.25
C ASP A 59 23.71 -9.85 -24.36
N ASN A 60 24.68 -8.96 -24.21
CA ASN A 60 25.71 -8.73 -25.24
C ASN A 60 26.55 -9.96 -25.55
N ASP A 61 26.82 -10.79 -24.56
CA ASP A 61 27.63 -11.99 -24.73
C ASP A 61 26.86 -13.11 -25.43
N LYS A 62 25.60 -13.32 -24.99
CA LYS A 62 24.69 -14.28 -25.63
C LYS A 62 24.35 -13.87 -27.06
N ARG A 63 24.12 -12.60 -27.30
CA ARG A 63 23.87 -12.04 -28.63
C ARG A 63 25.06 -12.25 -29.56
N ALA A 64 26.29 -11.94 -29.11
CA ALA A 64 27.50 -12.17 -29.90
C ALA A 64 27.69 -13.65 -30.23
N GLN A 65 27.34 -14.54 -29.29
CA GLN A 65 27.39 -15.99 -29.52
C GLN A 65 26.32 -16.45 -30.51
N TYR A 66 25.10 -15.93 -30.39
CA TYR A 66 24.02 -16.21 -31.32
C TYR A 66 24.32 -15.68 -32.74
N ASP A 67 24.87 -14.48 -32.86
CA ASP A 67 25.24 -13.88 -34.13
C ASP A 67 26.33 -14.67 -34.89
N ARG A 68 27.21 -15.38 -34.15
CA ARG A 68 28.30 -16.21 -34.72
C ARG A 68 27.85 -17.63 -35.07
N PHE A 69 27.06 -18.23 -34.20
CA PHE A 69 26.79 -19.69 -34.26
C PHE A 69 25.29 -20.01 -34.44
N GLY A 70 24.42 -19.02 -34.47
CA GLY A 70 22.96 -19.22 -34.55
C GLY A 70 22.43 -20.04 -33.38
N HIS A 71 21.30 -20.69 -33.59
CA HIS A 71 20.71 -21.60 -32.59
C HIS A 71 21.61 -22.75 -32.15
N ALA A 72 22.51 -23.20 -33.00
CA ALA A 72 23.46 -24.28 -32.67
C ALA A 72 24.46 -23.89 -31.59
N GLY A 73 24.83 -22.59 -31.50
CA GLY A 73 25.74 -22.10 -30.48
C GLY A 73 25.14 -22.03 -29.09
N MET A 74 23.81 -22.03 -28.98
CA MET A 74 23.09 -21.94 -27.72
C MET A 74 22.84 -23.31 -27.07
N GLY A 75 23.13 -24.44 -27.77
CA GLY A 75 22.74 -25.79 -27.35
C GLY A 75 23.77 -26.58 -26.51
N ASN A 76 24.99 -26.07 -26.28
CA ASN A 76 26.08 -26.93 -25.76
C ASN A 76 26.76 -26.48 -24.44
N ASN A 77 26.31 -25.44 -23.77
CA ASN A 77 26.80 -25.09 -22.43
C ASN A 77 25.72 -25.34 -21.38
N GLY A 78 25.80 -26.49 -20.76
CA GLY A 78 24.88 -26.97 -19.75
C GLY A 78 24.64 -25.99 -18.62
N ARG A 79 23.39 -25.75 -18.34
CA ARG A 79 22.71 -25.02 -17.31
C ARG A 79 22.04 -23.70 -17.78
N GLY A 80 20.88 -23.84 -18.45
CA GLY A 80 20.00 -22.72 -18.72
C GLY A 80 19.23 -22.79 -20.04
N GLY A 81 19.10 -23.95 -20.68
CA GLY A 81 18.27 -24.10 -21.86
C GLY A 81 16.80 -24.33 -21.48
N PHE A 82 15.89 -23.58 -22.06
CA PHE A 82 14.45 -23.81 -22.06
C PHE A 82 14.07 -25.12 -22.76
N GLY A 83 14.40 -26.22 -22.15
CA GLY A 83 14.09 -27.55 -22.69
C GLY A 83 13.66 -28.46 -21.56
N GLY A 84 12.40 -28.43 -21.18
CA GLY A 84 11.78 -29.40 -20.28
C GLY A 84 11.14 -28.83 -19.04
N GLY A 85 9.85 -28.53 -19.12
CA GLY A 85 8.96 -28.50 -17.94
C GLY A 85 9.00 -27.30 -17.01
N GLN A 86 9.55 -26.17 -17.42
CA GLN A 86 9.45 -24.96 -16.60
C GLN A 86 8.06 -24.32 -16.76
N ASN A 87 7.41 -24.09 -15.63
CA ASN A 87 6.11 -23.44 -15.57
C ASN A 87 6.22 -21.97 -16.02
N MET A 88 5.11 -21.42 -16.55
CA MET A 88 4.97 -20.04 -16.99
C MET A 88 5.40 -19.04 -15.90
N GLU A 89 5.27 -19.40 -14.61
CA GLU A 89 5.66 -18.60 -13.44
C GLU A 89 7.19 -18.38 -13.35
N ASP A 90 8.01 -19.34 -13.77
CA ASP A 90 9.47 -19.20 -13.75
C ASP A 90 9.96 -18.23 -14.83
N ILE A 91 9.26 -18.17 -15.96
CA ILE A 91 9.55 -17.23 -17.06
C ILE A 91 9.20 -15.80 -16.64
N PHE A 92 8.07 -15.63 -15.97
CA PHE A 92 7.62 -14.34 -15.48
C PHE A 92 8.50 -13.77 -14.36
N SER A 93 8.99 -14.62 -13.45
CA SER A 93 9.85 -14.16 -12.35
C SER A 93 11.22 -13.66 -12.81
N GLN A 94 11.70 -14.13 -13.95
CA GLN A 94 13.01 -13.75 -14.50
C GLN A 94 12.97 -12.42 -15.27
N PHE A 95 11.77 -12.01 -15.72
CA PHE A 95 11.57 -10.78 -16.52
C PHE A 95 10.84 -9.64 -15.78
N GLY A 96 10.68 -9.74 -14.46
CA GLY A 96 10.01 -8.71 -13.62
C GLY A 96 10.56 -7.29 -13.81
N ASP A 97 11.86 -7.14 -14.06
CA ASP A 97 12.52 -5.83 -14.25
C ASP A 97 12.13 -5.10 -15.55
N ILE A 98 11.49 -5.78 -16.50
CA ILE A 98 11.16 -5.22 -17.82
C ILE A 98 9.79 -4.60 -17.88
N PHE A 99 8.87 -5.07 -17.04
CA PHE A 99 7.49 -4.60 -17.01
C PHE A 99 7.22 -3.41 -16.07
N GLY A 100 8.25 -2.93 -15.38
CA GLY A 100 8.16 -1.76 -14.49
C GLY A 100 7.61 -2.10 -13.10
N ASP A 101 8.19 -1.49 -12.08
CA ASP A 101 7.90 -1.68 -10.64
C ASP A 101 6.43 -1.50 -10.24
N ASP A 102 5.61 -0.82 -11.06
CA ASP A 102 4.24 -0.45 -10.69
C ASP A 102 3.19 -1.56 -10.89
N ILE A 103 3.44 -2.53 -11.78
CA ILE A 103 2.45 -3.59 -12.06
C ILE A 103 2.79 -4.90 -11.35
N PHE A 104 4.08 -5.19 -11.18
CA PHE A 104 4.55 -6.47 -10.64
C PHE A 104 4.75 -6.48 -9.12
N GLY A 105 5.09 -5.33 -8.52
CA GLY A 105 5.25 -5.18 -7.06
C GLY A 105 3.98 -5.47 -6.27
N ASN A 106 2.83 -5.27 -6.86
CA ASN A 106 1.53 -5.45 -6.21
C ASN A 106 0.93 -6.86 -6.37
N PHE A 107 1.39 -7.66 -7.33
CA PHE A 107 0.83 -8.99 -7.59
C PHE A 107 1.70 -10.16 -7.07
N PHE A 108 3.03 -9.98 -6.99
CA PHE A 108 3.98 -11.04 -6.60
C PHE A 108 4.85 -10.73 -5.37
N GLY A 109 4.58 -9.66 -4.65
CA GLY A 109 5.32 -9.21 -3.44
C GLY A 109 5.23 -10.13 -2.21
N GLY A 110 4.85 -11.38 -2.36
CA GLY A 110 4.81 -12.42 -1.35
C GLY A 110 5.90 -13.47 -1.54
N GLY A 111 7.14 -13.15 -1.15
CA GLY A 111 8.12 -14.15 -0.79
C GLY A 111 9.07 -14.68 -1.84
N ALA A 112 10.09 -13.93 -2.24
CA ALA A 112 11.38 -14.51 -2.62
C ALA A 112 12.50 -13.48 -2.42
N GLY A 113 13.12 -13.51 -1.25
CA GLY A 113 14.31 -12.75 -0.92
C GLY A 113 15.47 -13.09 -1.83
N GLY A 114 15.87 -12.14 -2.68
CA GLY A 114 17.05 -12.21 -3.52
C GLY A 114 18.31 -12.45 -2.71
N ARG A 115 19.01 -13.51 -3.03
CA ARG A 115 20.39 -13.76 -2.59
C ARG A 115 21.31 -12.74 -3.23
N ARG A 116 21.64 -11.68 -2.53
CA ARG A 116 22.80 -10.83 -2.85
C ARG A 116 23.70 -10.72 -1.62
N GLY A 117 24.95 -11.14 -1.82
CA GLY A 117 26.11 -10.72 -1.02
C GLY A 117 26.22 -11.41 0.33
N GLY A 118 27.36 -12.04 0.63
CA GLY A 118 27.76 -12.55 1.93
C GLY A 118 27.88 -11.43 2.98
N GLY A 119 26.78 -10.75 3.30
CA GLY A 119 26.63 -9.95 4.49
C GLY A 119 26.54 -10.88 5.69
N GLN A 120 27.32 -10.65 6.73
CA GLN A 120 27.22 -11.32 8.02
C GLN A 120 25.74 -11.42 8.39
N ARG A 121 25.23 -12.67 8.48
CA ARG A 121 23.85 -12.91 8.93
C ARG A 121 23.66 -12.13 10.21
N ALA A 122 22.67 -11.23 10.25
CA ALA A 122 22.34 -10.47 11.43
C ALA A 122 22.18 -11.45 12.59
N ARG A 123 22.99 -11.26 13.62
CA ARG A 123 22.93 -12.07 14.84
C ARG A 123 21.62 -11.79 15.55
N GLY A 124 20.99 -12.80 16.13
CA GLY A 124 19.77 -12.66 16.92
C GLY A 124 18.47 -12.83 16.14
N VAL A 125 17.38 -12.89 16.88
CA VAL A 125 16.02 -13.06 16.37
C VAL A 125 15.41 -11.69 16.08
N ARG A 126 14.78 -11.51 14.92
CA ARG A 126 14.09 -10.26 14.58
C ARG A 126 12.99 -9.95 15.60
N GLY A 127 12.88 -8.69 15.99
CA GLY A 127 11.79 -8.21 16.83
C GLY A 127 10.44 -8.27 16.13
N SER A 128 9.39 -8.46 16.91
CA SER A 128 8.01 -8.47 16.39
C SER A 128 7.57 -7.06 16.02
N ASN A 129 6.70 -6.97 15.03
CA ASN A 129 6.04 -5.72 14.67
C ASN A 129 5.09 -5.30 15.79
N LEU A 130 4.96 -3.99 15.98
CA LEU A 130 4.05 -3.39 16.94
C LEU A 130 2.93 -2.69 16.21
N ARG A 131 1.68 -2.90 16.62
CA ARG A 131 0.51 -2.25 16.05
C ARG A 131 -0.12 -1.31 17.05
N ILE A 132 -0.41 -0.10 16.62
CA ILE A 132 -1.07 0.93 17.43
C ILE A 132 -2.18 1.57 16.62
N LYS A 133 -3.19 2.11 17.31
CA LYS A 133 -4.25 2.91 16.74
C LYS A 133 -3.98 4.38 17.04
N LEU A 134 -4.14 5.25 16.06
CA LEU A 134 -3.94 6.67 16.19
C LEU A 134 -5.16 7.42 15.71
N LYS A 135 -5.80 8.16 16.62
CA LYS A 135 -6.94 9.02 16.30
C LYS A 135 -6.47 10.36 15.79
N LEU A 136 -7.08 10.80 14.71
CA LEU A 136 -6.82 12.08 14.05
C LEU A 136 -8.10 12.85 13.87
N ASN A 137 -8.04 14.14 14.14
CA ASN A 137 -9.14 15.06 13.83
C ASN A 137 -9.06 15.52 12.36
N TYR A 138 -10.13 16.12 11.86
CA TYR A 138 -10.25 16.55 10.47
C TYR A 138 -9.20 17.59 10.05
N GLU A 139 -8.82 18.49 10.97
CA GLU A 139 -7.78 19.48 10.68
C GLU A 139 -6.41 18.86 10.52
N GLU A 140 -6.07 17.88 11.37
CA GLU A 140 -4.81 17.13 11.28
C GLU A 140 -4.73 16.30 10.01
N ILE A 141 -5.86 15.68 9.62
CA ILE A 141 -5.96 14.93 8.38
C ILE A 141 -5.80 15.83 7.16
N ALA A 142 -6.42 17.02 7.18
CA ALA A 142 -6.38 17.93 6.04
C ALA A 142 -5.00 18.56 5.81
N LYS A 143 -4.26 18.86 6.89
CA LYS A 143 -2.95 19.53 6.83
C LYS A 143 -1.78 18.56 6.86
N GLY A 144 -2.00 17.34 7.36
CA GLY A 144 -0.93 16.47 7.82
C GLY A 144 -0.34 16.98 9.13
N CYS A 145 0.28 16.12 9.89
CA CYS A 145 0.88 16.51 11.16
C CYS A 145 2.00 15.54 11.57
N THR A 146 2.89 16.03 12.42
CA THR A 146 3.88 15.21 13.12
C THR A 146 3.41 14.99 14.55
N LYS A 147 3.13 13.74 14.93
CA LYS A 147 2.72 13.38 16.28
C LYS A 147 3.82 12.64 17.01
N GLN A 148 4.03 13.01 18.29
CA GLN A 148 4.88 12.25 19.19
C GLN A 148 4.01 11.35 20.05
N ILE A 149 4.24 10.05 19.97
CA ILE A 149 3.52 9.07 20.75
C ILE A 149 4.45 8.31 21.69
N LYS A 150 3.98 8.03 22.88
CA LYS A 150 4.67 7.18 23.85
C LYS A 150 4.22 5.74 23.65
N VAL A 151 5.17 4.88 23.34
CA VAL A 151 4.90 3.48 23.01
C VAL A 151 5.66 2.59 23.96
N LYS A 152 4.96 1.67 24.60
CA LYS A 152 5.57 0.64 25.46
C LYS A 152 6.00 -0.52 24.59
N LYS A 153 7.30 -0.76 24.52
CA LYS A 153 7.89 -1.81 23.66
C LYS A 153 9.19 -2.34 24.22
N TYR A 154 9.68 -3.42 23.63
CA TYR A 154 11.04 -3.86 23.88
C TYR A 154 12.03 -2.93 23.18
N VAL A 155 12.97 -2.38 23.96
CA VAL A 155 14.09 -1.56 23.46
C VAL A 155 15.41 -2.28 23.70
N PRO A 156 16.48 -2.00 22.94
CA PRO A 156 17.79 -2.58 23.20
C PRO A 156 18.25 -2.28 24.61
N CYS A 157 18.78 -3.28 25.29
CA CYS A 157 19.32 -3.10 26.65
C CYS A 157 20.55 -2.19 26.59
N THR A 158 20.50 -1.07 27.28
CA THR A 158 21.60 -0.09 27.33
C THR A 158 22.84 -0.61 28.02
N THR A 159 22.68 -1.51 29.02
CA THR A 159 23.78 -2.08 29.79
C THR A 159 24.70 -2.98 28.96
N CYS A 160 24.13 -3.78 28.06
CA CYS A 160 24.88 -4.71 27.21
C CYS A 160 24.83 -4.33 25.72
N ASN A 161 24.27 -3.17 25.37
CA ASN A 161 24.09 -2.72 23.98
C ASN A 161 23.45 -3.78 23.08
N GLY A 162 22.45 -4.48 23.59
CA GLY A 162 21.71 -5.48 22.84
C GLY A 162 22.34 -6.87 22.79
N SER A 163 23.57 -7.09 23.26
CA SER A 163 24.27 -8.37 23.14
C SER A 163 23.70 -9.49 24.02
N GLY A 164 23.02 -9.16 25.11
CA GLY A 164 22.57 -10.10 26.13
C GLY A 164 23.67 -10.63 27.05
N ALA A 165 24.94 -10.36 26.76
CA ALA A 165 26.09 -10.79 27.53
C ALA A 165 26.51 -9.72 28.53
N LYS A 166 27.08 -10.14 29.66
CA LYS A 166 27.61 -9.24 30.70
C LYS A 166 28.78 -8.41 30.14
N ASP A 167 29.69 -9.05 29.43
CA ASP A 167 30.91 -8.48 28.88
C ASP A 167 31.12 -9.02 27.44
N LYS A 168 31.94 -8.35 26.65
CA LYS A 168 32.29 -8.77 25.29
C LYS A 168 32.96 -10.17 25.28
N ASN A 169 33.72 -10.51 26.31
CA ASN A 169 34.41 -11.80 26.44
C ASN A 169 33.46 -12.96 26.83
N SER A 170 32.24 -12.63 27.27
CA SER A 170 31.21 -13.61 27.64
C SER A 170 30.45 -14.17 26.42
N VAL A 171 30.75 -13.70 25.21
CA VAL A 171 30.20 -14.26 23.95
C VAL A 171 31.26 -15.15 23.33
N GLN A 172 30.97 -16.44 23.25
CA GLN A 172 31.90 -17.45 22.66
C GLN A 172 31.28 -18.06 21.40
N THR A 173 32.11 -18.47 20.46
CA THR A 173 31.68 -19.22 19.30
C THR A 173 31.08 -20.56 19.75
N CYS A 174 29.92 -20.93 19.20
CA CYS A 174 29.26 -22.17 19.54
C CYS A 174 30.13 -23.38 19.14
N GLY A 175 30.56 -24.18 20.11
CA GLY A 175 31.39 -25.36 19.85
C GLY A 175 30.73 -26.44 19.02
N THR A 176 29.38 -26.51 19.02
CA THR A 176 28.61 -27.51 18.26
C THR A 176 28.59 -27.24 16.76
N CYS A 177 28.45 -25.98 16.33
CA CYS A 177 28.35 -25.62 14.93
C CYS A 177 29.55 -24.81 14.41
N GLY A 178 30.56 -24.54 15.25
CA GLY A 178 31.74 -23.76 14.86
C GLY A 178 31.43 -22.35 14.37
N GLY A 179 30.31 -21.73 14.84
CA GLY A 179 29.87 -20.41 14.40
C GLY A 179 28.86 -20.40 13.25
N ASN A 180 28.60 -21.53 12.57
CA ASN A 180 27.74 -21.58 11.41
C ASN A 180 26.23 -21.47 11.70
N GLY A 181 25.82 -21.66 12.96
CA GLY A 181 24.42 -21.65 13.35
C GLY A 181 23.60 -22.86 12.90
N GLN A 182 24.18 -23.74 12.08
CA GLN A 182 23.53 -24.91 11.52
C GLN A 182 24.40 -26.14 11.68
N VAL A 183 23.79 -27.29 11.85
CA VAL A 183 24.49 -28.59 11.90
C VAL A 183 23.96 -29.52 10.81
N ARG A 184 24.82 -30.30 10.23
CA ARG A 184 24.46 -31.31 9.24
C ARG A 184 24.13 -32.61 9.99
N LYS A 185 22.93 -33.12 9.81
CA LYS A 185 22.52 -34.41 10.32
C LYS A 185 22.39 -35.39 9.16
N VAL A 186 23.14 -36.49 9.27
CA VAL A 186 23.03 -37.59 8.30
C VAL A 186 22.03 -38.58 8.85
N THR A 187 20.97 -38.85 8.12
CA THR A 187 19.95 -39.84 8.47
C THR A 187 19.99 -40.95 7.43
N ASN A 188 20.19 -42.18 7.88
CA ASN A 188 20.13 -43.35 7.02
C ASN A 188 18.67 -43.69 6.78
N THR A 189 18.24 -43.62 5.52
CA THR A 189 16.92 -44.05 5.07
C THR A 189 17.06 -45.31 4.21
N PHE A 190 15.97 -46.00 3.96
CA PHE A 190 15.99 -47.19 3.11
C PHE A 190 16.40 -46.91 1.64
N LEU A 191 16.38 -45.64 1.23
CA LEU A 191 16.84 -45.17 -0.10
C LEU A 191 18.28 -44.64 -0.08
N GLY A 192 19.01 -44.76 1.05
CA GLY A 192 20.38 -44.27 1.19
C GLY A 192 20.58 -43.24 2.28
N GLN A 193 21.75 -42.64 2.34
CA GLN A 193 22.09 -41.59 3.30
C GLN A 193 21.56 -40.25 2.84
N MET A 194 20.69 -39.65 3.64
CA MET A 194 20.18 -38.28 3.40
C MET A 194 20.88 -37.32 4.36
N GLN A 195 21.51 -36.27 3.83
CA GLN A 195 22.06 -35.17 4.61
C GLN A 195 21.05 -34.07 4.74
N THR A 196 20.64 -33.78 5.97
CA THR A 196 19.73 -32.68 6.28
C THR A 196 20.47 -31.60 7.07
N VAL A 197 20.29 -30.35 6.69
CA VAL A 197 20.84 -29.20 7.42
C VAL A 197 19.76 -28.71 8.38
N THR A 198 20.05 -28.74 9.68
CA THR A 198 19.14 -28.31 10.74
C THR A 198 19.74 -27.17 11.55
N THR A 199 18.88 -26.34 12.14
CA THR A 199 19.32 -25.29 13.07
C THR A 199 20.09 -25.92 14.25
N CYS A 200 21.23 -25.35 14.62
CA CYS A 200 22.03 -25.85 15.72
C CYS A 200 21.24 -25.77 17.05
N PRO A 201 21.00 -26.90 17.74
CA PRO A 201 20.22 -26.92 18.98
C PRO A 201 20.89 -26.20 20.15
N SER A 202 22.22 -26.08 20.13
CA SER A 202 23.00 -25.46 21.22
C SER A 202 22.94 -23.93 21.20
N CYS A 203 22.87 -23.32 20.02
CA CYS A 203 22.85 -21.87 19.87
C CYS A 203 21.58 -21.35 19.16
N ASN A 204 20.62 -22.22 18.86
CA ASN A 204 19.35 -21.87 18.18
C ASN A 204 19.56 -21.06 16.90
N GLY A 205 20.63 -21.33 16.18
CA GLY A 205 20.94 -20.66 14.90
C GLY A 205 21.85 -19.43 15.01
N GLU A 206 22.15 -18.94 16.21
CA GLU A 206 22.95 -17.72 16.43
C GLU A 206 24.45 -17.89 16.13
N GLY A 207 24.96 -19.11 16.15
CA GLY A 207 26.39 -19.39 15.96
C GLY A 207 27.27 -19.06 17.18
N THR A 208 26.71 -18.40 18.21
CA THR A 208 27.41 -17.99 19.45
C THR A 208 26.64 -18.44 20.69
N THR A 209 27.34 -18.60 21.81
CA THR A 209 26.76 -18.91 23.10
C THR A 209 27.19 -17.89 24.12
N ILE A 210 26.33 -17.56 25.08
CA ILE A 210 26.60 -16.59 26.15
C ILE A 210 26.96 -17.37 27.42
N THR A 211 28.17 -17.18 27.95
CA THR A 211 28.65 -17.80 29.18
C THR A 211 28.15 -17.05 30.41
N HIS A 212 28.18 -15.71 30.39
CA HIS A 212 27.68 -14.87 31.49
C HIS A 212 26.61 -13.93 30.95
N LYS A 213 25.37 -14.12 31.40
CA LYS A 213 24.22 -13.33 30.99
C LYS A 213 24.25 -11.92 31.61
N CYS A 214 23.82 -10.91 30.86
CA CYS A 214 23.61 -9.57 31.37
C CYS A 214 22.51 -9.60 32.46
N THR A 215 22.80 -8.99 33.62
CA THR A 215 21.88 -8.95 34.76
C THR A 215 20.63 -8.12 34.49
N ALA A 216 20.75 -7.03 33.72
CA ALA A 216 19.64 -6.12 33.42
C ALA A 216 18.59 -6.74 32.50
N CYS A 217 19.01 -7.47 31.44
CA CYS A 217 18.09 -8.09 30.46
C CYS A 217 18.03 -9.62 30.55
N LYS A 218 18.70 -10.24 31.55
CA LYS A 218 18.72 -11.70 31.79
C LYS A 218 19.14 -12.53 30.56
N GLY A 219 19.89 -11.93 29.64
CA GLY A 219 20.40 -12.60 28.44
C GLY A 219 19.60 -12.36 27.19
N GLU A 220 18.46 -11.64 27.23
CA GLU A 220 17.63 -11.36 26.06
C GLU A 220 18.21 -10.25 25.16
N GLY A 221 19.06 -9.37 25.70
CA GLY A 221 19.59 -8.21 24.96
C GLY A 221 18.62 -7.05 24.84
N ARG A 222 17.40 -7.18 25.34
CA ARG A 222 16.34 -6.17 25.27
C ARG A 222 15.63 -6.04 26.61
N VAL A 223 15.03 -4.87 26.85
CA VAL A 223 14.25 -4.57 28.05
C VAL A 223 12.93 -3.93 27.64
N TYR A 224 11.88 -4.16 28.41
CA TYR A 224 10.58 -3.53 28.17
C TYR A 224 10.60 -2.12 28.75
N SER A 225 10.38 -1.12 27.92
CA SER A 225 10.44 0.30 28.32
C SER A 225 9.48 1.13 27.47
N GLU A 226 9.25 2.34 27.93
CA GLU A 226 8.48 3.33 27.18
C GLU A 226 9.43 4.19 26.32
N GLU A 227 9.15 4.31 25.02
CA GLU A 227 9.89 5.14 24.09
C GLU A 227 8.95 6.11 23.38
N THR A 228 9.40 7.38 23.26
CA THR A 228 8.67 8.36 22.46
C THR A 228 9.10 8.25 21.00
N VAL A 229 8.13 8.01 20.12
CA VAL A 229 8.36 7.90 18.67
C VAL A 229 7.66 9.07 17.99
N SER A 230 8.41 9.81 17.15
CA SER A 230 7.87 10.83 16.27
C SER A 230 7.39 10.17 14.97
N ILE A 231 6.18 10.52 14.55
CA ILE A 231 5.53 9.96 13.38
C ILE A 231 5.03 11.11 12.51
N ASP A 232 5.45 11.10 11.26
CA ASP A 232 4.98 12.03 10.25
C ASP A 232 3.78 11.44 9.51
N ILE A 233 2.65 12.13 9.59
CA ILE A 233 1.39 11.70 8.99
C ILE A 233 1.14 12.58 7.78
N PRO A 234 1.07 12.01 6.57
CA PRO A 234 0.78 12.78 5.38
C PRO A 234 -0.65 13.31 5.40
N ALA A 235 -0.87 14.42 4.70
CA ALA A 235 -2.22 14.97 4.52
C ALA A 235 -3.10 14.01 3.71
N GLY A 236 -4.39 13.97 4.01
CA GLY A 236 -5.37 13.20 3.25
C GLY A 236 -5.54 11.74 3.67
N VAL A 237 -4.85 11.28 4.72
CA VAL A 237 -5.03 9.90 5.22
C VAL A 237 -6.50 9.61 5.51
N GLN A 238 -6.89 8.34 5.36
CA GLN A 238 -8.27 7.87 5.54
C GLN A 238 -8.35 6.86 6.66
N GLU A 239 -9.54 6.70 7.21
CA GLU A 239 -9.81 5.68 8.21
C GLU A 239 -9.43 4.29 7.69
N GLY A 240 -8.80 3.48 8.54
CA GLY A 240 -8.33 2.14 8.20
C GLY A 240 -6.99 2.10 7.46
N MET A 241 -6.43 3.23 7.03
CA MET A 241 -5.08 3.24 6.45
C MET A 241 -4.03 2.83 7.46
N GLN A 242 -3.01 2.12 6.99
CA GLN A 242 -1.88 1.67 7.79
C GLN A 242 -0.61 2.38 7.33
N LEU A 243 0.04 3.05 8.29
CA LEU A 243 1.37 3.63 8.10
C LEU A 243 2.39 2.71 8.74
N SER A 244 3.45 2.37 8.02
CA SER A 244 4.55 1.55 8.52
C SER A 244 5.79 2.41 8.76
N VAL A 245 6.30 2.39 9.99
CA VAL A 245 7.55 3.05 10.33
C VAL A 245 8.60 1.97 10.58
N GLY A 246 9.53 1.82 9.63
CA GLY A 246 10.54 0.77 9.65
C GLY A 246 11.45 0.84 10.87
N GLY A 247 11.73 -0.30 11.47
CA GLY A 247 12.66 -0.42 12.59
C GLY A 247 12.21 0.21 13.92
N ARG A 248 10.95 0.66 14.02
CA ARG A 248 10.39 1.29 15.24
C ARG A 248 9.49 0.37 16.06
N GLY A 249 9.38 -0.91 15.67
CA GLY A 249 8.72 -1.95 16.45
C GLY A 249 9.52 -2.42 17.65
N ASN A 250 9.29 -3.65 18.10
CA ASN A 250 10.04 -4.26 19.20
C ASN A 250 11.49 -4.54 18.78
N ALA A 251 12.42 -4.32 19.69
CA ALA A 251 13.82 -4.72 19.50
C ALA A 251 13.93 -6.24 19.34
N GLY A 252 14.81 -6.66 18.46
CA GLY A 252 15.16 -8.07 18.32
C GLY A 252 15.93 -8.59 19.52
N GLU A 253 15.92 -9.89 19.71
CA GLU A 253 16.72 -10.55 20.74
C GLU A 253 18.18 -10.60 20.35
N ARG A 254 19.06 -10.39 21.30
CA ARG A 254 20.52 -10.54 21.16
C ARG A 254 21.11 -9.83 19.93
N GLY A 255 20.69 -8.58 19.74
CA GLY A 255 21.15 -7.76 18.62
C GLY A 255 20.50 -8.07 17.28
N GLY A 256 19.40 -8.82 17.28
CA GLY A 256 18.57 -9.01 16.10
C GLY A 256 17.97 -7.69 15.60
N PRO A 257 17.62 -7.59 14.32
CA PRO A 257 17.00 -6.38 13.77
C PRO A 257 15.66 -6.12 14.44
N PRO A 258 15.29 -4.86 14.67
CA PRO A 258 13.99 -4.51 15.21
C PRO A 258 12.86 -4.83 14.23
N GLY A 259 11.65 -4.98 14.75
CA GLY A 259 10.44 -5.02 13.95
C GLY A 259 10.01 -3.63 13.50
N ASP A 260 8.87 -3.54 12.85
CA ASP A 260 8.29 -2.31 12.36
C ASP A 260 7.12 -1.85 13.25
N LEU A 261 6.89 -0.54 13.30
CA LEU A 261 5.72 0.04 13.94
C LEU A 261 4.64 0.25 12.89
N ILE A 262 3.51 -0.42 13.05
CA ILE A 262 2.35 -0.31 12.18
C ILE A 262 1.31 0.55 12.89
N ILE A 263 0.92 1.65 12.28
CA ILE A 263 -0.02 2.62 12.80
C ILE A 263 -1.30 2.52 12.00
N LEU A 264 -2.38 2.15 12.68
CA LEU A 264 -3.72 2.15 12.11
C LEU A 264 -4.37 3.50 12.36
N ILE A 265 -4.74 4.20 11.30
CA ILE A 265 -5.42 5.49 11.39
C ILE A 265 -6.89 5.26 11.73
N GLU A 266 -7.37 5.97 12.75
CA GLU A 266 -8.78 6.10 13.10
C GLU A 266 -9.16 7.58 13.00
N GLU A 267 -10.30 7.87 12.36
CA GLU A 267 -10.82 9.23 12.28
C GLU A 267 -11.63 9.57 13.53
N GLU A 268 -11.41 10.75 14.08
CA GLU A 268 -12.27 11.29 15.13
C GLU A 268 -13.51 11.90 14.49
N GLN A 269 -14.69 11.43 14.90
CA GLN A 269 -15.95 11.96 14.40
C GLN A 269 -16.09 13.44 14.69
N HIS A 270 -16.30 14.24 13.64
CA HIS A 270 -16.59 15.65 13.79
C HIS A 270 -18.08 15.84 14.13
N LYS A 271 -18.40 16.84 14.95
CA LYS A 271 -19.77 17.09 15.44
C LYS A 271 -20.78 17.46 14.34
N GLU A 272 -20.32 18.19 13.34
CA GLU A 272 -21.17 18.79 12.31
C GLU A 272 -20.79 18.39 10.89
N LEU A 273 -19.54 17.97 10.68
CA LEU A 273 -19.03 17.62 9.36
C LEU A 273 -18.94 16.10 9.22
N HIS A 274 -19.36 15.61 8.06
CA HIS A 274 -19.27 14.19 7.72
C HIS A 274 -18.35 14.02 6.51
N ARG A 275 -17.44 13.07 6.59
CA ARG A 275 -16.53 12.76 5.48
C ARG A 275 -17.19 11.84 4.48
N ASP A 276 -17.05 12.14 3.18
CA ASP A 276 -17.46 11.33 2.06
C ASP A 276 -16.30 11.25 1.05
N GLY A 277 -15.43 10.26 1.23
CA GLY A 277 -14.19 10.14 0.47
C GLY A 277 -13.27 11.36 0.66
N LEU A 278 -13.06 12.13 -0.40
CA LEU A 278 -12.33 13.40 -0.36
C LEU A 278 -13.25 14.59 -0.01
N ASN A 279 -14.56 14.43 -0.16
CA ASN A 279 -15.52 15.49 0.09
C ASN A 279 -15.91 15.52 1.57
N VAL A 280 -16.49 16.67 1.97
CA VAL A 280 -17.06 16.87 3.30
C VAL A 280 -18.50 17.32 3.16
N ALA A 281 -19.41 16.61 3.80
CA ALA A 281 -20.81 16.94 3.85
C ALA A 281 -21.14 17.75 5.12
N TYR A 282 -22.00 18.76 4.98
CA TYR A 282 -22.55 19.55 6.06
C TYR A 282 -24.04 19.79 5.84
N GLU A 283 -24.85 19.65 6.87
CA GLU A 283 -26.28 19.97 6.80
C GLU A 283 -26.54 21.35 7.37
N LEU A 284 -27.09 22.25 6.55
CA LEU A 284 -27.48 23.58 6.94
C LEU A 284 -29.00 23.66 7.05
N HIS A 285 -29.48 23.90 8.26
CA HIS A 285 -30.91 24.16 8.53
C HIS A 285 -31.22 25.62 8.38
N LEU A 286 -32.13 25.97 7.48
CA LEU A 286 -32.59 27.32 7.26
C LEU A 286 -34.04 27.46 7.73
N SER A 287 -34.38 28.63 8.26
CA SER A 287 -35.78 28.95 8.48
C SER A 287 -36.51 29.14 7.14
N PHE A 288 -37.81 28.91 7.10
CA PHE A 288 -38.63 29.18 5.92
C PHE A 288 -38.48 30.61 5.38
N PRO A 289 -38.54 31.68 6.24
CA PRO A 289 -38.29 33.03 5.78
C PRO A 289 -36.92 33.26 5.17
N ASP A 290 -35.85 32.71 5.76
CA ASP A 290 -34.49 32.83 5.24
C ASP A 290 -34.35 32.16 3.87
N ALA A 291 -35.00 31.02 3.69
CA ALA A 291 -34.99 30.32 2.39
C ALA A 291 -35.79 31.12 1.33
N ALA A 292 -36.90 31.76 1.73
CA ALA A 292 -37.74 32.53 0.82
C ALA A 292 -37.09 33.87 0.40
N PHE A 293 -36.50 34.61 1.33
CA PHE A 293 -35.90 35.93 1.07
C PHE A 293 -34.45 35.84 0.60
N GLY A 294 -33.78 34.73 0.89
CA GLY A 294 -32.33 34.59 0.76
C GLY A 294 -31.61 35.21 1.96
N THR A 295 -30.47 34.63 2.30
CA THR A 295 -29.69 35.03 3.46
C THR A 295 -28.20 34.80 3.25
N ASN A 296 -27.39 35.39 4.13
CA ASN A 296 -25.96 35.03 4.22
C ASN A 296 -25.81 34.12 5.44
N ALA A 297 -25.42 32.89 5.19
CA ALA A 297 -25.16 31.90 6.23
C ALA A 297 -23.68 31.71 6.46
N GLU A 298 -23.28 31.46 7.69
CA GLU A 298 -21.94 31.09 8.06
C GLU A 298 -21.90 29.56 8.31
N VAL A 299 -21.06 28.86 7.58
CA VAL A 299 -20.95 27.40 7.64
C VAL A 299 -19.58 26.99 8.16
N PRO A 300 -19.47 25.93 8.99
CA PRO A 300 -18.20 25.37 9.39
C PRO A 300 -17.50 24.72 8.19
N THR A 301 -16.19 24.84 8.16
CA THR A 301 -15.30 24.17 7.21
C THR A 301 -14.20 23.49 7.98
N ILE A 302 -13.43 22.60 7.34
CA ILE A 302 -12.26 21.94 7.98
C ILE A 302 -11.28 22.97 8.55
N ASP A 303 -11.09 24.10 7.85
CA ASP A 303 -10.09 25.13 8.21
C ASP A 303 -10.69 26.30 9.02
N GLY A 304 -11.93 26.23 9.45
CA GLY A 304 -12.61 27.32 10.17
C GLY A 304 -14.04 27.54 9.71
N ARG A 305 -14.42 28.76 9.31
CA ARG A 305 -15.79 29.12 8.87
C ARG A 305 -15.78 29.84 7.53
N ALA A 306 -16.79 29.60 6.71
CA ALA A 306 -17.00 30.27 5.43
C ALA A 306 -18.39 30.94 5.40
N LYS A 307 -18.46 32.14 4.81
CA LYS A 307 -19.74 32.80 4.54
C LYS A 307 -20.22 32.44 3.15
N ILE A 308 -21.47 31.99 3.05
CA ILE A 308 -22.13 31.67 1.79
C ILE A 308 -23.36 32.51 1.61
N LYS A 309 -23.62 32.93 0.38
CA LYS A 309 -24.84 33.62 0.01
C LYS A 309 -25.87 32.62 -0.48
N ILE A 310 -27.00 32.55 0.16
CA ILE A 310 -28.13 31.71 -0.20
C ILE A 310 -29.12 32.55 -1.00
N PRO A 311 -29.37 32.20 -2.27
CA PRO A 311 -30.32 32.91 -3.09
C PRO A 311 -31.76 32.80 -2.55
N ALA A 312 -32.59 33.82 -2.81
CA ALA A 312 -34.04 33.79 -2.52
C ALA A 312 -34.71 32.62 -3.29
N GLY A 313 -35.66 31.97 -2.65
CA GLY A 313 -36.42 30.85 -3.21
C GLY A 313 -35.64 29.53 -3.21
N THR A 314 -34.57 29.40 -2.38
CA THR A 314 -33.82 28.17 -2.25
C THR A 314 -34.68 27.07 -1.68
N GLN A 315 -34.80 25.96 -2.40
CA GLN A 315 -35.57 24.77 -2.01
C GLN A 315 -34.81 23.86 -1.06
N SER A 316 -35.54 23.14 -0.21
CA SER A 316 -34.95 22.06 0.61
C SER A 316 -34.36 20.94 -0.28
N GLY A 317 -33.23 20.37 0.15
CA GLY A 317 -32.50 19.35 -0.61
C GLY A 317 -31.58 19.92 -1.70
N LYS A 318 -31.50 21.27 -1.85
CA LYS A 318 -30.48 21.87 -2.73
C LYS A 318 -29.09 21.75 -2.11
N ILE A 319 -28.10 21.44 -2.95
CA ILE A 319 -26.72 21.26 -2.52
C ILE A 319 -25.88 22.43 -3.05
N PHE A 320 -25.20 23.10 -2.12
CA PHE A 320 -24.17 24.10 -2.45
C PHE A 320 -22.78 23.46 -2.33
N ARG A 321 -21.91 23.77 -3.28
CA ARG A 321 -20.56 23.24 -3.32
C ARG A 321 -19.53 24.34 -3.09
N LEU A 322 -18.71 24.18 -2.07
CA LEU A 322 -17.52 24.99 -1.83
C LEU A 322 -16.31 24.25 -2.40
N LYS A 323 -15.85 24.73 -3.56
CA LYS A 323 -14.76 24.09 -4.30
C LYS A 323 -13.45 24.11 -3.50
N GLY A 324 -12.76 22.96 -3.43
CA GLY A 324 -11.47 22.81 -2.78
C GLY A 324 -11.51 22.95 -1.24
N LYS A 325 -12.67 22.80 -0.60
CA LYS A 325 -12.82 22.84 0.86
C LYS A 325 -13.00 21.45 1.51
N GLY A 326 -12.76 20.39 0.75
CA GLY A 326 -12.67 19.01 1.25
C GLY A 326 -11.25 18.63 1.64
N PHE A 327 -11.01 17.31 1.78
CA PHE A 327 -9.72 16.74 2.10
C PHE A 327 -8.80 16.65 0.86
N PRO A 328 -7.48 16.79 1.02
CA PRO A 328 -6.55 16.45 -0.05
C PRO A 328 -6.48 14.93 -0.24
N GLY A 329 -6.11 14.49 -1.43
CA GLY A 329 -5.75 13.10 -1.69
C GLY A 329 -4.35 12.77 -1.14
N VAL A 330 -4.14 11.54 -0.67
CA VAL A 330 -2.81 11.09 -0.23
C VAL A 330 -1.89 11.01 -1.44
N ASN A 331 -0.75 11.71 -1.39
CA ASN A 331 0.22 11.78 -2.48
C ASN A 331 -0.37 12.26 -3.83
N SER A 332 -1.47 13.00 -3.79
CA SER A 332 -2.16 13.54 -4.96
C SER A 332 -2.36 15.06 -4.83
N TYR A 333 -2.40 15.75 -5.96
CA TYR A 333 -2.77 17.18 -5.99
C TYR A 333 -4.28 17.40 -5.98
N GLU A 334 -5.08 16.34 -5.98
CA GLU A 334 -6.53 16.42 -5.92
C GLU A 334 -6.97 16.88 -4.54
N LYS A 335 -7.96 17.75 -4.51
CA LYS A 335 -8.61 18.19 -3.29
C LYS A 335 -10.11 18.13 -3.46
N GLY A 336 -10.78 17.51 -2.50
CA GLY A 336 -12.24 17.41 -2.48
C GLY A 336 -12.92 18.75 -2.22
N ASP A 337 -14.22 18.72 -2.29
CA ASP A 337 -15.11 19.86 -2.11
C ASP A 337 -15.93 19.69 -0.82
N GLN A 338 -16.44 20.80 -0.29
CA GLN A 338 -17.45 20.72 0.75
C GLN A 338 -18.85 20.85 0.14
N LEU A 339 -19.71 19.89 0.46
CA LEU A 339 -21.10 19.82 0.02
C LEU A 339 -22.01 20.25 1.17
N ILE A 340 -22.79 21.30 0.94
CA ILE A 340 -23.70 21.85 1.95
C ILE A 340 -25.11 21.51 1.51
N TYR A 341 -25.75 20.64 2.28
CA TYR A 341 -27.13 20.20 2.08
C TYR A 341 -28.06 21.18 2.79
N ILE A 342 -28.96 21.81 2.05
CA ILE A 342 -29.92 22.74 2.59
C ILE A 342 -31.17 21.99 3.06
N ASN A 343 -31.50 22.14 4.34
CA ASN A 343 -32.73 21.65 4.91
C ASN A 343 -33.57 22.84 5.40
N VAL A 344 -34.76 22.99 4.84
CA VAL A 344 -35.69 24.04 5.30
C VAL A 344 -36.45 23.53 6.52
N TRP A 345 -36.27 24.22 7.65
CA TRP A 345 -36.90 23.86 8.91
C TRP A 345 -38.35 24.32 8.93
N THR A 346 -39.29 23.42 9.16
CA THR A 346 -40.69 23.68 9.38
C THR A 346 -40.97 23.72 10.88
N PRO A 347 -41.53 24.80 11.44
CA PRO A 347 -41.81 24.93 12.89
C PRO A 347 -42.79 23.84 13.33
N GLN A 348 -42.46 23.14 14.42
CA GLN A 348 -43.33 22.11 15.01
C GLN A 348 -44.42 22.70 15.92
N HIS A 349 -44.14 23.83 16.55
CA HIS A 349 -45.05 24.57 17.43
C HIS A 349 -45.21 25.99 16.92
N MET A 350 -46.43 26.46 16.88
CA MET A 350 -46.79 27.79 16.40
C MET A 350 -47.78 28.42 17.36
N THR A 351 -47.65 29.72 17.58
CA THR A 351 -48.64 30.54 18.28
C THR A 351 -49.89 30.74 17.42
N ALA A 352 -51.00 31.19 18.03
CA ALA A 352 -52.23 31.49 17.30
C ALA A 352 -52.03 32.58 16.24
N GLU A 353 -51.19 33.57 16.51
CA GLU A 353 -50.88 34.68 15.60
C GLU A 353 -50.07 34.19 14.39
N GLU A 354 -49.01 33.39 14.61
CA GLU A 354 -48.20 32.78 13.55
C GLU A 354 -49.04 31.89 12.64
N ARG A 355 -49.93 31.09 13.22
CA ARG A 355 -50.87 30.25 12.47
C ARG A 355 -51.76 31.10 11.58
N ALA A 356 -52.36 32.17 12.11
CA ALA A 356 -53.24 33.06 11.34
C ALA A 356 -52.50 33.74 10.18
N MET A 357 -51.20 34.09 10.37
CA MET A 357 -50.37 34.63 9.28
C MET A 357 -50.13 33.59 8.19
N LEU A 358 -49.80 32.36 8.55
CA LEU A 358 -49.56 31.27 7.60
C LEU A 358 -50.84 30.86 6.85
N GLU A 359 -52.00 30.88 7.50
CA GLU A 359 -53.30 30.63 6.86
C GLU A 359 -53.61 31.68 5.79
N LYS A 360 -53.28 32.93 6.00
CA LYS A 360 -53.40 34.00 4.96
C LYS A 360 -52.51 33.74 3.77
N LEU A 361 -51.26 33.29 4.01
CA LEU A 361 -50.29 32.98 2.96
C LEU A 361 -50.68 31.72 2.15
N ASN A 362 -51.35 30.74 2.76
CA ASN A 362 -51.81 29.52 2.10
C ASN A 362 -52.79 29.79 0.96
N ASN A 363 -53.53 30.91 1.02
CA ASN A 363 -54.45 31.32 -0.05
C ASN A 363 -53.74 32.06 -1.20
N SER A 364 -52.47 32.38 -1.05
CA SER A 364 -51.67 33.01 -2.11
C SER A 364 -51.26 32.02 -3.18
N PRO A 365 -51.41 32.34 -4.50
CA PRO A 365 -51.02 31.47 -5.58
C PRO A 365 -49.51 31.17 -5.55
N ASN A 366 -48.68 32.07 -5.03
CA ASN A 366 -47.21 31.89 -4.97
C ASN A 366 -46.78 30.87 -3.90
N PHE A 367 -47.65 30.50 -2.97
CA PHE A 367 -47.37 29.49 -1.93
C PHE A 367 -47.87 28.09 -2.30
N LYS A 368 -48.51 27.95 -3.46
CA LYS A 368 -48.87 26.63 -3.98
C LYS A 368 -47.64 26.00 -4.65
N PRO A 369 -47.36 24.71 -4.36
CA PRO A 369 -46.26 24.00 -5.00
C PRO A 369 -46.38 24.03 -6.54
N GLN A 370 -45.37 24.54 -7.20
CA GLN A 370 -45.25 24.56 -8.65
C GLN A 370 -43.87 23.97 -9.04
N PRO A 371 -43.73 22.64 -8.99
CA PRO A 371 -42.45 22.00 -9.31
C PRO A 371 -42.10 22.23 -10.79
N ASP A 372 -40.90 22.78 -11.02
CA ASP A 372 -40.40 23.04 -12.37
C ASP A 372 -39.67 21.76 -12.88
N LYS A 373 -39.53 21.64 -14.22
CA LYS A 373 -38.78 20.54 -14.87
C LYS A 373 -37.31 20.44 -14.43
N SER A 374 -36.76 21.49 -13.84
CA SER A 374 -35.42 21.50 -13.23
C SER A 374 -35.38 20.87 -11.82
N ASP A 375 -36.55 20.73 -11.17
CA ASP A 375 -36.63 20.03 -9.89
C ASP A 375 -36.57 18.53 -10.15
N LYS A 376 -35.38 17.96 -10.03
CA LYS A 376 -35.17 16.51 -10.16
C LYS A 376 -36.12 15.77 -9.23
N ASN A 377 -36.91 14.86 -9.77
CA ASN A 377 -37.78 13.98 -9.00
C ASN A 377 -36.96 13.21 -7.95
N PHE A 378 -37.58 12.91 -6.81
CA PHE A 378 -36.95 12.09 -5.77
C PHE A 378 -36.32 10.82 -6.32
N PHE A 379 -36.98 10.16 -7.27
CA PHE A 379 -36.49 8.95 -7.94
C PHE A 379 -35.23 9.17 -8.78
N ASP A 380 -35.05 10.34 -9.38
CA ASP A 380 -33.85 10.67 -10.14
C ASP A 380 -32.66 10.89 -9.20
N LYS A 381 -32.89 11.51 -8.03
CA LYS A 381 -31.87 11.67 -6.99
C LYS A 381 -31.44 10.32 -6.38
N VAL A 382 -32.40 9.43 -6.13
CA VAL A 382 -32.13 8.07 -5.65
C VAL A 382 -31.35 7.27 -6.68
N ARG A 383 -31.66 7.40 -7.96
CA ARG A 383 -30.96 6.70 -9.04
C ARG A 383 -29.50 7.16 -9.17
N GLU A 384 -29.23 8.46 -8.97
CA GLU A 384 -27.86 9.00 -8.96
C GLU A 384 -27.05 8.57 -7.74
N MET A 385 -27.70 8.22 -6.61
CA MET A 385 -27.02 7.69 -5.41
C MET A 385 -26.60 6.22 -5.52
N PHE A 386 -27.24 5.46 -6.44
CA PHE A 386 -26.99 4.02 -6.62
C PHE A 386 -26.35 3.68 -7.98
N SER A 387 -25.96 4.67 -8.76
CA SER A 387 -25.19 4.53 -10.01
C SER A 387 -23.75 5.02 -9.81
#